data_15f21c4fb5f7bce7f407e86060a9b254
#
_entry.id   15f21c4fb5f7bce7f407e86060a9b254
#
_cell.length_a   1.000
_cell.length_b   1.000
_cell.length_c   1.000
_cell.angle_alpha   90.00
_cell.angle_beta   90.00
_cell.angle_gamma   90.00
#
_symmetry.space_group_name_H-M   'P 1'
#
loop_
_entity.id
_entity.type
_entity.pdbx_description
1 polymer ?
#
loop_
_entity_poly.entity_id
_entity_poly.type
_entity_poly.pdbx_seq_one_letter_code
_entity_poly.pdbx_strand_id
1 'polypeptide(L)' 'MTAAADKDRRRDCLLRFPEVRRRTSLASSTVYRRMDEGTFPRCKKLSVRAVYWYESDIEEFIADPLGYRAP' A
#
# COMPACT_ATOMS: atom_id res chain seq x y z
N MET A 1 4.26 6.42 -22.25
CA MET A 1 3.97 5.23 -21.44
C MET A 1 4.43 5.46 -20.02
N THR A 2 3.59 5.22 -19.08
CA THR A 2 3.96 5.43 -17.69
C THR A 2 4.25 4.11 -17.02
N ALA A 3 5.26 4.10 -16.15
CA ALA A 3 5.64 2.89 -15.45
C ALA A 3 4.49 2.37 -14.58
N ALA A 4 3.75 3.28 -13.97
CA ALA A 4 2.66 2.87 -13.09
C ALA A 4 1.58 2.14 -13.85
N ALA A 5 1.25 2.61 -15.04
CA ALA A 5 0.21 1.98 -15.87
C ALA A 5 0.66 0.61 -16.37
N ASP A 6 1.95 0.39 -16.44
CA ASP A 6 2.51 -0.84 -17.01
C ASP A 6 3.04 -1.79 -15.96
N LYS A 7 2.78 -1.52 -14.69
CA LYS A 7 3.27 -2.38 -13.63
C LYS A 7 2.71 -3.80 -13.79
N ASP A 8 3.59 -4.78 -13.80
CA ASP A 8 3.19 -6.17 -13.96
C ASP A 8 2.82 -6.77 -12.62
N ARG A 9 1.53 -6.81 -12.35
CA ARG A 9 1.02 -7.31 -11.08
C ARG A 9 1.06 -8.82 -10.94
N ARG A 10 1.32 -9.53 -12.03
CA ARG A 10 1.34 -11.00 -11.96
C ARG A 10 2.49 -11.52 -11.11
N ARG A 11 3.55 -10.73 -10.96
CA ARG A 11 4.70 -11.11 -10.15
C ARG A 11 4.75 -10.38 -8.83
N ASP A 12 3.73 -9.61 -8.55
CA ASP A 12 3.65 -8.88 -7.29
C ASP A 12 3.10 -9.80 -6.20
N CYS A 13 3.32 -9.42 -4.96
CA CYS A 13 2.77 -10.15 -3.82
C CYS A 13 1.64 -9.35 -3.22
N LEU A 14 0.66 -10.07 -2.69
CA LEU A 14 -0.43 -9.44 -1.95
C LEU A 14 -0.09 -9.48 -0.47
N LEU A 15 -0.16 -8.33 0.16
CA LEU A 15 0.13 -8.22 1.59
C LEU A 15 -1.16 -7.93 2.34
N ARG A 16 -1.42 -8.72 3.37
CA ARG A 16 -2.55 -8.48 4.25
C ARG A 16 -2.18 -7.40 5.27
N PHE A 17 -3.18 -6.86 5.94
CA PHE A 17 -2.98 -5.74 6.85
C PHE A 17 -1.94 -6.02 7.93
N PRO A 18 -1.97 -7.18 8.62
CA PRO A 18 -0.95 -7.42 9.64
C PRO A 18 0.48 -7.31 9.11
N GLU A 19 0.72 -7.81 7.89
CA GLU A 19 2.05 -7.73 7.31
C GLU A 19 2.41 -6.30 6.93
N VAL A 20 1.45 -5.54 6.42
CA VAL A 20 1.69 -4.12 6.09
C VAL A 20 2.05 -3.35 7.36
N ARG A 21 1.34 -3.60 8.44
CA ARG A 21 1.63 -2.95 9.71
C ARG A 21 3.03 -3.32 10.22
N ARG A 22 3.40 -4.58 10.08
CA ARG A 22 4.72 -5.03 10.51
C ARG A 22 5.82 -4.33 9.71
N ARG A 23 5.63 -4.22 8.40
CA ARG A 23 6.67 -3.64 7.53
C ARG A 23 6.79 -2.14 7.68
N THR A 24 5.70 -1.45 7.98
CA THR A 24 5.70 0.00 8.07
C THR A 24 5.77 0.52 9.50
N SER A 25 5.53 -0.34 10.48
CA SER A 25 5.49 0.03 11.90
C SER A 25 4.39 1.04 12.23
N LEU A 26 3.37 1.12 11.38
CA LEU A 26 2.27 2.05 11.59
C LEU A 26 1.08 1.34 12.20
N ALA A 27 0.37 2.05 13.09
CA ALA A 27 -0.87 1.54 13.66
C ALA A 27 -1.98 1.61 12.62
N SER A 28 -3.03 0.80 12.80
CA SER A 28 -4.14 0.74 11.86
C SER A 28 -4.77 2.12 11.63
N SER A 29 -5.01 2.86 12.71
CA SER A 29 -5.63 4.18 12.59
C SER A 29 -4.76 5.14 11.79
N THR A 30 -3.45 5.04 11.94
CA THR A 30 -2.52 5.88 11.18
C THR A 30 -2.57 5.52 9.70
N VAL A 31 -2.63 4.22 9.38
CA VAL A 31 -2.73 3.79 7.99
C VAL A 31 -4.00 4.35 7.35
N TYR A 32 -5.13 4.22 8.02
CA TYR A 32 -6.40 4.72 7.47
C TYR A 32 -6.37 6.23 7.30
N ARG A 33 -5.86 6.95 8.27
CA ARG A 33 -5.75 8.41 8.17
C ARG A 33 -4.88 8.81 6.99
N ARG A 34 -3.75 8.15 6.83
CA ARG A 34 -2.83 8.47 5.73
C ARG A 34 -3.43 8.11 4.37
N MET A 35 -4.21 7.03 4.30
CA MET A 35 -4.89 6.72 3.04
C MET A 35 -5.87 7.83 2.66
N ASP A 36 -6.61 8.36 3.64
CA ASP A 36 -7.51 9.47 3.39
C ASP A 36 -6.77 10.72 2.94
N GLU A 37 -5.57 10.93 3.47
CA GLU A 37 -4.75 12.09 3.11
C GLU A 37 -4.01 11.91 1.79
N GLY A 38 -4.02 10.70 1.24
CA GLY A 38 -3.27 10.42 0.02
C GLY A 38 -1.79 10.23 0.23
N THR A 39 -1.36 9.98 1.46
CA THR A 39 0.05 9.82 1.79
C THR A 39 0.42 8.38 2.11
N PHE A 40 -0.44 7.44 1.76
CA PHE A 40 -0.19 6.02 1.95
C PHE A 40 -0.87 5.27 0.80
N PRO A 41 -0.29 4.15 0.34
CA PRO A 41 -0.92 3.37 -0.73
C PRO A 41 -2.32 2.91 -0.33
N ARG A 42 -3.25 2.96 -1.25
CA ARG A 42 -4.62 2.57 -0.96
C ARG A 42 -4.77 1.07 -1.00
N CYS A 43 -5.52 0.53 -0.06
CA CYS A 43 -5.81 -0.89 -0.02
C CYS A 43 -6.88 -1.23 -1.05
N LYS A 44 -6.93 -2.51 -1.40
CA LYS A 44 -7.94 -3.04 -2.30
C LYS A 44 -8.69 -4.16 -1.59
N LYS A 45 -9.90 -4.41 -2.05
CA LYS A 45 -10.74 -5.45 -1.46
C LYS A 45 -10.31 -6.82 -1.98
N LEU A 46 -10.03 -7.74 -1.06
CA LEU A 46 -9.81 -9.13 -1.40
C LEU A 46 -11.10 -9.92 -1.22
N SER A 47 -11.88 -9.56 -0.21
CA SER A 47 -13.19 -10.16 0.05
C SER A 47 -13.97 -9.17 0.89
N VAL A 48 -15.15 -9.60 1.35
CA VAL A 48 -16.01 -8.72 2.16
C VAL A 48 -15.29 -8.21 3.41
N ARG A 49 -14.45 -9.04 4.00
CA ARG A 49 -13.80 -8.71 5.26
C ARG A 49 -12.28 -8.61 5.16
N ALA A 50 -11.74 -8.65 3.95
CA ALA A 50 -10.30 -8.69 3.79
C ALA A 50 -9.86 -7.66 2.78
N VAL A 51 -8.77 -6.98 3.10
CA VAL A 51 -8.13 -6.03 2.19
C VAL A 51 -6.70 -6.47 1.98
N TYR A 52 -6.09 -5.95 0.90
CA TYR A 52 -4.71 -6.24 0.62
C TYR A 52 -4.05 -5.02 -0.01
N TRP A 53 -2.74 -5.01 0.02
CA TRP A 53 -1.91 -4.06 -0.72
C TRP A 53 -0.94 -4.86 -1.58
N TYR A 54 -0.54 -4.30 -2.68
CA TYR A 54 0.55 -4.88 -3.46
C TYR A 54 1.88 -4.58 -2.76
N GLU A 55 2.75 -5.56 -2.70
CA GLU A 55 4.04 -5.40 -2.04
C GLU A 55 4.84 -4.25 -2.64
N SER A 56 4.82 -4.11 -3.96
CA SER A 56 5.58 -3.05 -4.62
C SER A 56 5.10 -1.66 -4.21
N ASP A 57 3.79 -1.50 -3.96
CA ASP A 57 3.27 -0.22 -3.50
C ASP A 57 3.77 0.09 -2.09
N ILE A 58 3.81 -0.92 -1.23
CA ILE A 58 4.31 -0.74 0.13
C ILE A 58 5.80 -0.44 0.11
N GLU A 59 6.55 -1.08 -0.78
CA GLU A 59 7.98 -0.81 -0.90
C GLU A 59 8.24 0.62 -1.36
N GLU A 60 7.42 1.13 -2.27
CA GLU A 60 7.52 2.53 -2.68
C GLU A 60 7.31 3.48 -1.51
N PHE A 61 6.32 3.17 -0.67
CA PHE A 61 6.09 3.99 0.51
C PHE A 61 7.28 3.94 1.46
N ILE A 62 7.81 2.75 1.70
CA ILE A 62 8.93 2.58 2.62
C ILE A 62 10.17 3.31 2.12
N ALA A 63 10.35 3.37 0.81
CA ALA A 63 11.51 4.05 0.24
C ALA A 63 11.52 5.55 0.54
N ASP A 64 10.34 6.16 0.67
CA ASP A 64 10.25 7.59 0.98
C ASP A 64 8.94 7.87 1.71
N PRO A 65 8.85 7.51 3.00
CA PRO A 65 7.58 7.63 3.71
C PRO A 65 7.07 9.06 3.84
N LEU A 66 7.97 10.02 3.90
CA LEU A 66 7.56 11.42 4.08
C LEU A 66 7.15 12.06 2.77
N GLY A 67 7.70 11.59 1.66
CA GLY A 67 7.39 12.17 0.37
C GLY A 67 6.36 11.41 -0.44
N TYR A 68 5.96 10.22 0.02
CA TYR A 68 5.06 9.39 -0.76
C TYR A 68 3.71 10.06 -0.97
N ARG A 69 3.20 9.99 -2.19
CA ARG A 69 1.86 10.46 -2.54
C ARG A 69 1.20 9.39 -3.39
N ALA A 70 -0.02 8.99 -3.01
CA ALA A 70 -0.79 8.01 -3.77
C ALA A 70 -1.23 8.63 -5.10
N PRO A 71 -1.22 7.81 -6.18
CA PRO A 71 -1.68 8.30 -7.48
C PRO A 71 -3.16 8.67 -7.46
#